data_f48c526dcbba17741f9fc1e859c9de58
#
_entry.id   f48c526dcbba17741f9fc1e859c9de58
#
_cell.length_a   1.000
_cell.length_b   1.000
_cell.length_c   1.000
_cell.angle_alpha   90.00
_cell.angle_beta   90.00
_cell.angle_gamma   90.00
#
_symmetry.space_group_name_H-M   'P 1'
#
loop_
_entity.id
_entity.type
_entity.pdbx_description
1 polymer ?
#
loop_
_entity_poly.entity_id
_entity_poly.type
_entity_poly.pdbx_seq_one_letter_code
_entity_poly.pdbx_strand_id
1 'polypeptide(L)'
;MRTLTIFLISLFSLPLVLNAQSVDEMLQKVSAAIEAGQNGQAVSYFRQTIALNIDRTEMYYWTNVDKNSEISSKLATELALAYKKNRNYDKAYLFYKELLQ
;
A
#
# COMPACT_ATOMS: atom_id res chain seq x y z
N MET A 1 -9.40 -33.23 -18.86
CA MET A 1 -8.12 -32.71 -19.30
C MET A 1 -8.22 -31.41 -20.06
N ARG A 2 -9.16 -31.29 -21.01
CA ARG A 2 -9.35 -30.04 -21.75
C ARG A 2 -9.71 -28.88 -20.82
N THR A 3 -10.54 -29.19 -19.83
CA THR A 3 -10.96 -28.15 -18.85
C THR A 3 -9.79 -27.59 -18.08
N LEU A 4 -8.85 -28.45 -17.71
CA LEU A 4 -7.65 -28.00 -16.97
C LEU A 4 -6.77 -27.11 -17.83
N THR A 5 -6.62 -27.43 -19.12
CA THR A 5 -5.83 -26.64 -20.05
C THR A 5 -6.42 -25.24 -20.21
N ILE A 6 -7.74 -25.15 -20.39
CA ILE A 6 -8.43 -23.87 -20.52
C ILE A 6 -8.30 -23.06 -19.25
N PHE A 7 -8.40 -23.71 -18.09
CA PHE A 7 -8.25 -23.07 -16.79
C PHE A 7 -6.88 -22.46 -16.64
N LEU A 8 -5.82 -23.18 -17.03
CA LEU A 8 -4.46 -22.68 -16.96
C LEU A 8 -4.23 -21.45 -17.84
N ILE A 9 -4.81 -21.46 -19.05
CA ILE A 9 -4.72 -20.31 -19.96
C ILE A 9 -5.39 -19.09 -19.34
N SER A 10 -6.54 -19.27 -18.69
CA SER A 10 -7.24 -18.19 -18.02
C SER A 10 -6.39 -17.58 -16.91
N LEU A 11 -5.68 -18.41 -16.15
CA LEU A 11 -4.81 -17.93 -15.10
C LEU A 11 -3.67 -17.07 -15.65
N PHE A 12 -3.11 -17.43 -16.80
CA PHE A 12 -2.04 -16.66 -17.40
C PHE A 12 -2.49 -15.31 -17.95
N SER A 13 -3.75 -15.20 -18.35
CA SER A 13 -4.27 -13.96 -18.93
C SER A 13 -4.71 -12.95 -17.88
N LEU A 14 -4.81 -13.35 -16.61
CA LEU A 14 -5.32 -12.49 -15.53
C LEU A 14 -4.29 -11.64 -14.76
N PRO A 15 -2.96 -11.92 -14.77
CA PRO A 15 -2.04 -11.27 -13.84
C PRO A 15 -2.05 -9.75 -13.88
N LEU A 16 -2.15 -9.14 -15.06
CA LEU A 16 -2.10 -7.69 -15.19
C LEU A 16 -3.35 -7.03 -14.60
N VAL A 17 -4.51 -7.60 -14.85
CA VAL A 17 -5.77 -7.10 -14.32
C VAL A 17 -5.80 -7.28 -12.80
N LEU A 18 -5.32 -8.42 -12.31
CA LEU A 18 -5.28 -8.70 -10.88
C LEU A 18 -4.37 -7.73 -10.13
N ASN A 19 -3.26 -7.29 -10.73
CA ASN A 19 -2.36 -6.35 -10.08
C ASN A 19 -3.05 -5.02 -9.79
N ALA A 20 -3.78 -4.46 -10.76
CA ALA A 20 -4.50 -3.21 -10.56
C ALA A 20 -5.58 -3.36 -9.49
N GLN A 21 -6.34 -4.46 -9.54
CA GLN A 21 -7.36 -4.75 -8.55
C GLN A 21 -6.76 -4.99 -7.16
N SER A 22 -5.60 -5.65 -7.11
CA SER A 22 -4.94 -5.95 -5.85
C SER A 22 -4.55 -4.70 -5.08
N VAL A 23 -4.11 -3.65 -5.76
CA VAL A 23 -3.77 -2.39 -5.10
C VAL A 23 -5.02 -1.81 -4.41
N ASP A 24 -6.11 -1.68 -5.15
CA ASP A 24 -7.33 -1.10 -4.60
C ASP A 24 -7.91 -1.96 -3.47
N GLU A 25 -7.93 -3.28 -3.67
CA GLU A 25 -8.40 -4.19 -2.64
C GLU A 25 -7.54 -4.10 -1.38
N MET A 26 -6.23 -4.02 -1.55
CA MET A 26 -5.32 -3.94 -0.42
C MET A 26 -5.47 -2.61 0.32
N LEU A 27 -5.70 -1.51 -0.40
CA LEU A 27 -5.97 -0.22 0.24
C LEU A 27 -7.28 -0.26 1.03
N GLN A 28 -8.29 -0.98 0.55
CA GLN A 28 -9.50 -1.18 1.32
C GLN A 28 -9.23 -1.97 2.60
N LYS A 29 -8.34 -2.94 2.54
CA LYS A 29 -7.94 -3.68 3.74
C LYS A 29 -7.20 -2.79 4.72
N VAL A 30 -6.38 -1.87 4.24
CA VAL A 30 -5.74 -0.88 5.10
C VAL A 30 -6.80 -0.07 5.83
N SER A 31 -7.78 0.45 5.11
CA SER A 31 -8.86 1.25 5.70
C SER A 31 -9.64 0.45 6.74
N ALA A 32 -10.00 -0.78 6.41
CA ALA A 32 -10.75 -1.64 7.33
C ALA A 32 -9.96 -1.94 8.61
N ALA A 33 -8.66 -2.18 8.47
CA ALA A 33 -7.80 -2.44 9.62
C ALA A 33 -7.66 -1.20 10.51
N ILE A 34 -7.54 -0.02 9.91
CA ILE A 34 -7.48 1.23 10.67
C ILE A 34 -8.78 1.43 11.45
N GLU A 35 -9.92 1.26 10.80
CA GLU A 35 -11.22 1.41 11.45
C GLU A 35 -11.42 0.41 12.58
N ALA A 36 -10.88 -0.79 12.43
CA ALA A 36 -10.99 -1.82 13.46
C ALA A 36 -9.96 -1.66 14.59
N GLY A 37 -9.09 -0.66 14.52
CA GLY A 37 -8.04 -0.46 15.50
C GLY A 37 -6.89 -1.47 15.41
N GLN A 38 -6.80 -2.18 14.30
CA GLN A 38 -5.77 -3.18 14.08
C GLN A 38 -4.57 -2.56 13.38
N ASN A 39 -3.82 -1.74 14.12
CA ASN A 39 -2.74 -0.93 13.54
C ASN A 39 -1.61 -1.78 12.95
N GLY A 40 -1.27 -2.89 13.59
CA GLY A 40 -0.25 -3.80 13.07
C GLY A 40 -0.60 -4.35 11.70
N GLN A 41 -1.86 -4.78 11.53
CA GLN A 41 -2.35 -5.26 10.24
C GLN A 41 -2.40 -4.14 9.20
N ALA A 42 -2.83 -2.94 9.62
CA ALA A 42 -2.87 -1.80 8.71
C ALA A 42 -1.48 -1.52 8.14
N VAL A 43 -0.45 -1.52 8.98
CA VAL A 43 0.93 -1.31 8.54
C VAL A 43 1.37 -2.41 7.58
N SER A 44 1.04 -3.66 7.89
CA SER A 44 1.40 -4.80 7.04
C SER A 44 0.77 -4.68 5.65
N TYR A 45 -0.52 -4.39 5.58
CA TYR A 45 -1.22 -4.19 4.30
C TYR A 45 -0.66 -2.98 3.56
N PHE A 46 -0.37 -1.91 4.27
CA PHE A 46 0.19 -0.70 3.67
C PHE A 46 1.54 -0.97 3.02
N ARG A 47 2.39 -1.74 3.70
CA ARG A 47 3.68 -2.17 3.15
C ARG A 47 3.50 -2.94 1.85
N GLN A 48 2.48 -3.78 1.78
CA GLN A 48 2.16 -4.52 0.56
C GLN A 48 1.71 -3.62 -0.57
N THR A 49 0.90 -2.59 -0.26
CA THR A 49 0.47 -1.63 -1.29
C THR A 49 1.65 -0.82 -1.81
N ILE A 50 2.61 -0.46 -0.94
CA ILE A 50 3.82 0.23 -1.36
C ILE A 50 4.57 -0.62 -2.39
N ALA A 51 4.71 -1.91 -2.12
CA ALA A 51 5.40 -2.82 -3.04
C ALA A 51 4.68 -2.95 -4.38
N LEU A 52 3.35 -2.87 -4.37
CA LEU A 52 2.55 -2.97 -5.59
C LEU A 52 2.55 -1.65 -6.39
N ASN A 53 2.36 -0.53 -5.72
CA ASN A 53 2.29 0.77 -6.38
C ASN A 53 2.47 1.87 -5.33
N ILE A 54 3.68 2.39 -5.22
CA ILE A 54 4.00 3.37 -4.20
C ILE A 54 3.26 4.70 -4.43
N ASP A 55 3.07 5.09 -5.69
CA ASP A 55 2.40 6.36 -6.01
C ASP A 55 0.93 6.33 -5.57
N ARG A 56 0.23 5.23 -5.83
CA ARG A 56 -1.15 5.05 -5.37
C ARG A 56 -1.23 5.02 -3.86
N THR A 57 -0.26 4.40 -3.22
CA THR A 57 -0.20 4.31 -1.77
C THR A 57 0.05 5.67 -1.14
N GLU A 58 0.94 6.45 -1.73
CA GLU A 58 1.19 7.82 -1.25
C GLU A 58 -0.07 8.66 -1.38
N MET A 59 -0.75 8.60 -2.51
CA MET A 59 -2.00 9.35 -2.72
C MET A 59 -3.03 8.97 -1.66
N TYR A 60 -3.17 7.69 -1.38
CA TYR A 60 -4.06 7.20 -0.33
C TYR A 60 -3.70 7.83 1.02
N TYR A 61 -2.41 7.87 1.35
CA TYR A 61 -1.95 8.46 2.60
C TYR A 61 -2.42 9.91 2.74
N TRP A 62 -2.20 10.71 1.70
CA TRP A 62 -2.55 12.13 1.76
C TRP A 62 -4.06 12.37 1.78
N THR A 63 -4.84 11.52 1.11
CA THR A 63 -6.27 11.77 0.94
C THR A 63 -7.14 11.06 1.96
N ASN A 64 -6.70 9.94 2.54
CA ASN A 64 -7.54 9.10 3.38
C ASN A 64 -7.09 8.95 4.82
N VAL A 65 -5.82 9.20 5.11
CA VAL A 65 -5.31 8.97 6.46
C VAL A 65 -5.41 10.25 7.27
N ASP A 66 -6.01 10.15 8.47
CA ASP A 66 -6.07 11.28 9.40
C ASP A 66 -4.68 11.53 9.97
N LYS A 67 -4.12 12.69 9.66
CA LYS A 67 -2.74 13.04 10.06
C LYS A 67 -2.58 13.24 11.56
N ASN A 68 -3.70 13.39 12.27
CA ASN A 68 -3.67 13.51 13.73
C ASN A 68 -3.76 12.16 14.43
N SER A 69 -3.93 11.08 13.68
CA SER A 69 -4.05 9.74 14.25
C SER A 69 -2.67 9.14 14.52
N GLU A 70 -2.62 8.24 15.48
CA GLU A 70 -1.39 7.52 15.81
C GLU A 70 -0.87 6.70 14.63
N ILE A 71 -1.78 6.12 13.86
CA ILE A 71 -1.38 5.27 12.72
C ILE A 71 -0.68 6.08 11.63
N SER A 72 -0.97 7.39 11.51
CA SER A 72 -0.40 8.21 10.45
C SER A 72 1.13 8.22 10.49
N SER A 73 1.72 8.33 11.68
CA SER A 73 3.19 8.33 11.80
C SER A 73 3.78 6.98 11.38
N LYS A 74 3.10 5.89 11.67
CA LYS A 74 3.57 4.57 11.27
C LYS A 74 3.53 4.39 9.76
N LEU A 75 2.46 4.87 9.12
CA LEU A 75 2.34 4.78 7.66
C LEU A 75 3.33 5.72 6.97
N ALA A 76 3.52 6.93 7.50
CA ALA A 76 4.51 7.85 6.97
C ALA A 76 5.93 7.27 7.06
N THR A 77 6.23 6.57 8.14
CA THR A 77 7.52 5.88 8.30
C THR A 77 7.73 4.86 7.18
N GLU A 78 6.70 4.08 6.86
CA GLU A 78 6.81 3.07 5.81
C GLU A 78 7.08 3.71 4.44
N LEU A 79 6.41 4.83 4.15
CA LEU A 79 6.65 5.56 2.91
C LEU A 79 8.06 6.17 2.87
N ALA A 80 8.49 6.77 3.98
CA ALA A 80 9.82 7.35 4.06
C ALA A 80 10.91 6.30 3.80
N LEU A 81 10.79 5.14 4.44
CA LEU A 81 11.75 4.06 4.28
C LEU A 81 11.76 3.52 2.84
N ALA A 82 10.59 3.38 2.23
CA ALA A 82 10.48 2.90 0.87
C ALA A 82 11.13 3.87 -0.12
N TYR A 83 10.85 5.17 0.03
CA TYR A 83 11.45 6.16 -0.85
C TYR A 83 12.97 6.25 -0.65
N LYS A 84 13.44 6.15 0.59
CA LYS A 84 14.86 6.13 0.88
C LYS A 84 15.53 4.93 0.20
N LYS A 85 14.92 3.76 0.29
CA LYS A 85 15.42 2.55 -0.33
C LYS A 85 15.52 2.70 -1.85
N ASN A 86 14.57 3.42 -2.45
CA ASN A 86 14.55 3.69 -3.89
C ASN A 86 15.38 4.90 -4.27
N ARG A 87 16.12 5.48 -3.34
CA ARG A 87 16.99 6.65 -3.53
C ARG A 87 16.22 7.92 -3.92
N ASN A 88 14.93 7.97 -3.65
CA ASN A 88 14.15 9.18 -3.82
C ASN A 88 14.18 9.96 -2.51
N TYR A 89 15.28 10.70 -2.31
CA TYR A 89 15.53 11.34 -1.03
C TYR A 89 14.63 12.54 -0.79
N ASP A 90 14.20 13.23 -1.85
CA ASP A 90 13.28 14.35 -1.70
C ASP A 90 11.94 13.88 -1.10
N LYS A 91 11.41 12.78 -1.61
CA LYS A 91 10.19 12.22 -1.07
C LYS A 91 10.40 11.64 0.33
N ALA A 92 11.51 10.95 0.55
CA ALA A 92 11.82 10.43 1.87
C ALA A 92 11.86 11.55 2.90
N TYR A 93 12.52 12.67 2.56
CA TYR A 93 12.61 13.83 3.45
C TYR A 93 11.23 14.40 3.77
N LEU A 94 10.36 14.46 2.76
CA LEU A 94 8.99 14.95 2.94
C LEU A 94 8.26 14.17 4.04
N PHE A 95 8.39 12.86 4.04
CA PHE A 95 7.72 12.02 5.02
C PHE A 95 8.41 12.05 6.39
N TYR A 96 9.74 12.20 6.41
CA TYR A 96 10.44 12.38 7.67
C TYR A 96 10.01 13.69 8.36
N LYS A 97 9.76 14.74 7.59
CA LYS A 97 9.24 15.99 8.14
C LYS A 97 7.86 15.79 8.77
N GLU A 98 7.02 14.99 8.14
CA GLU A 98 5.71 14.67 8.72
C GLU A 98 5.83 14.04 10.10
N LEU A 99 6.85 13.22 10.30
CA LEU A 99 7.06 12.55 11.58
C LEU A 99 7.48 13.50 12.71
N LEU A 100 8.04 14.64 12.36
CA LEU A 100 8.52 15.61 13.35
C LEU A 100 7.44 16.59 13.81
N GLN A 101 6.30 16.55 13.20
CA GLN A 101 5.16 17.38 13.59
C GLN A 101 4.22 16.63 14.52
#